data_744307bae0422676aede81c486077cee
#
_entry.id   744307bae0422676aede81c486077cee
#
_cell.length_a   1.000
_cell.length_b   1.000
_cell.length_c   1.000
_cell.angle_alpha   90.00
_cell.angle_beta   90.00
_cell.angle_gamma   90.00
#
_symmetry.space_group_name_H-M   'P 1'
#
loop_
_entity.id
_entity.type
_entity.pdbx_description
1 polymer ?
#
loop_
_entity_poly.entity_id
_entity_poly.type
_entity_poly.pdbx_seq_one_letter_code
_entity_poly.pdbx_strand_id
1 'polypeptide(L)'
;MNIDNLVTMANQIGTFFSSFPDRDEAQAGIATHIERYWAPRMRTRLYEHVDSTRGSGLDPIVLSAITVQRDRHMLPVVENTSVPKDEDTGGDAG
;
A
#
# COMPACT_ATOMS: atom_id res chain seq x y z
N MET A 1 -15.05 4.69 10.39
CA MET A 1 -13.57 4.61 10.25
C MET A 1 -13.04 6.04 10.18
N ASN A 2 -12.16 6.37 11.12
CA ASN A 2 -11.65 7.73 11.26
C ASN A 2 -10.31 7.85 10.53
N ILE A 3 -10.24 8.76 9.54
CA ILE A 3 -9.02 8.91 8.75
C ILE A 3 -7.83 9.34 9.61
N ASP A 4 -8.06 10.16 10.63
CA ASP A 4 -6.97 10.59 11.51
C ASP A 4 -6.35 9.41 12.25
N ASN A 5 -7.17 8.43 12.65
CA ASN A 5 -6.65 7.21 13.26
C ASN A 5 -5.82 6.40 12.27
N LEU A 6 -6.27 6.32 11.02
CA LEU A 6 -5.53 5.56 10.00
C LEU A 6 -4.18 6.21 9.73
N VAL A 7 -4.14 7.55 9.66
CA VAL A 7 -2.88 8.28 9.47
C VAL A 7 -1.94 8.02 10.65
N THR A 8 -2.47 8.10 11.87
CA THR A 8 -1.66 7.84 13.07
C THR A 8 -1.10 6.42 13.05
N MET A 9 -1.94 5.44 12.74
CA MET A 9 -1.52 4.04 12.69
C MET A 9 -0.45 3.83 11.62
N ALA A 10 -0.62 4.44 10.45
CA ALA A 10 0.34 4.32 9.37
C ALA A 10 1.70 4.94 9.77
N ASN A 11 1.67 6.10 10.44
CA ASN A 11 2.89 6.74 10.88
C ASN A 11 3.60 5.92 11.96
N GLN A 12 2.86 5.23 12.81
CA GLN A 12 3.46 4.33 13.82
C GLN A 12 4.20 3.20 13.15
N ILE A 13 3.63 2.64 12.09
CA ILE A 13 4.31 1.61 11.29
C ILE A 13 5.59 2.19 10.69
N GLY A 14 5.50 3.41 10.16
CA GLY A 14 6.65 4.09 9.58
C GLY A 14 7.76 4.30 10.61
N THR A 15 7.39 4.67 11.83
CA THR A 15 8.36 4.87 12.90
C THR A 15 9.13 3.59 13.20
N PHE A 16 8.41 2.46 13.24
CA PHE A 16 9.06 1.17 13.46
C PHE A 16 10.08 0.87 12.36
N PHE A 17 9.66 1.00 11.10
CA PHE A 17 10.54 0.65 9.98
C PHE A 17 11.62 1.70 9.72
N SER A 18 11.48 2.91 10.26
CA SER A 18 12.47 3.96 10.05
C SER A 18 13.82 3.61 10.69
N SER A 19 13.85 2.63 11.58
CA SER A 19 15.10 2.17 12.19
C SER A 19 15.92 1.27 11.26
N PHE A 20 15.33 0.83 10.16
CA PHE A 20 16.05 0.01 9.18
C PHE A 20 17.06 0.87 8.43
N PRO A 21 18.30 0.38 8.26
CA PRO A 21 19.33 1.18 7.58
C PRO A 21 19.03 1.48 6.12
N ASP A 22 18.41 0.52 5.42
CA ASP A 22 18.10 0.65 4.00
C ASP A 22 16.71 1.25 3.84
N ARG A 23 16.64 2.45 3.23
CA ARG A 23 15.37 3.16 3.06
C ARG A 23 14.40 2.39 2.17
N ASP A 24 14.89 1.76 1.11
CA ASP A 24 14.02 1.00 0.21
C ASP A 24 13.42 -0.21 0.94
N GLU A 25 14.22 -0.84 1.77
CA GLU A 25 13.77 -1.98 2.57
C GLU A 25 12.74 -1.53 3.61
N ALA A 26 12.98 -0.39 4.24
CA ALA A 26 12.05 0.17 5.20
C ALA A 26 10.72 0.50 4.53
N GLN A 27 10.78 1.13 3.36
CA GLN A 27 9.59 1.51 2.61
C GLN A 27 8.81 0.27 2.17
N ALA A 28 9.49 -0.76 1.68
CA ALA A 28 8.85 -2.01 1.30
C ALA A 28 8.21 -2.69 2.50
N GLY A 29 8.86 -2.61 3.66
CA GLY A 29 8.32 -3.17 4.91
C GLY A 29 7.02 -2.50 5.32
N ILE A 30 6.95 -1.18 5.21
CA ILE A 30 5.73 -0.44 5.53
C ILE A 30 4.59 -0.90 4.63
N ALA A 31 4.84 -0.93 3.32
CA ALA A 31 3.82 -1.32 2.35
C ALA A 31 3.34 -2.74 2.59
N THR A 32 4.26 -3.66 2.82
CA THR A 32 3.94 -5.07 3.07
C THR A 32 3.11 -5.21 4.34
N HIS A 33 3.50 -4.50 5.40
CA HIS A 33 2.77 -4.57 6.67
C HIS A 33 1.32 -4.14 6.48
N ILE A 34 1.10 -3.02 5.81
CA ILE A 34 -0.24 -2.51 5.58
C ILE A 34 -1.04 -3.48 4.71
N GLU A 35 -0.42 -4.01 3.67
CA GLU A 35 -1.10 -4.93 2.78
C GLU A 35 -1.51 -6.22 3.49
N ARG A 36 -0.69 -6.71 4.41
CA ARG A 36 -0.98 -7.97 5.10
C ARG A 36 -1.94 -7.83 6.25
N TYR A 37 -1.89 -6.71 6.97
CA TYR A 37 -2.61 -6.61 8.24
C TYR A 37 -3.79 -5.65 8.23
N TRP A 38 -3.87 -4.76 7.24
CA TRP A 38 -5.00 -3.84 7.16
C TRP A 38 -6.09 -4.45 6.28
N ALA A 39 -7.34 -4.25 6.70
CA ALA A 39 -8.48 -4.66 5.88
C ALA A 39 -8.50 -3.84 4.58
N PRO A 40 -9.00 -4.43 3.48
CA PRO A 40 -9.06 -3.70 2.20
C PRO A 40 -9.74 -2.34 2.31
N ARG A 41 -10.79 -2.24 3.13
CA ARG A 41 -11.51 -0.98 3.32
C ARG A 41 -10.62 0.09 3.93
N MET A 42 -9.77 -0.30 4.87
CA MET A 42 -8.84 0.62 5.50
C MET A 42 -7.81 1.13 4.49
N ARG A 43 -7.29 0.23 3.67
CA ARG A 43 -6.32 0.61 2.63
C ARG A 43 -6.95 1.57 1.63
N THR A 44 -8.15 1.25 1.17
CA THR A 44 -8.86 2.10 0.22
C THR A 44 -9.06 3.50 0.80
N ARG A 45 -9.46 3.57 2.06
CA ARG A 45 -9.67 4.87 2.71
C ARG A 45 -8.37 5.67 2.78
N LEU A 46 -7.26 5.01 3.04
CA LEU A 46 -5.97 5.68 3.07
C LEU A 46 -5.54 6.15 1.68
N TYR A 47 -5.79 5.32 0.66
CA TYR A 47 -5.50 5.72 -0.72
C TYR A 47 -6.32 6.94 -1.13
N GLU A 48 -7.59 6.99 -0.75
CA GLU A 48 -8.43 8.17 -1.00
C GLU A 48 -7.86 9.42 -0.34
N HIS A 49 -7.34 9.25 0.86
CA HIS A 49 -6.71 10.36 1.57
C HIS A 49 -5.49 10.89 0.82
N VAL A 50 -4.67 9.99 0.28
CA VAL A 50 -3.52 10.38 -0.52
C VAL A 50 -3.97 11.11 -1.78
N ASP A 51 -5.02 10.62 -2.44
CA ASP A 51 -5.52 11.23 -3.66
C ASP A 51 -6.10 12.62 -3.42
N SER A 52 -6.84 12.79 -2.33
CA SER A 52 -7.57 14.03 -2.10
C SER A 52 -6.74 15.10 -1.37
N THR A 53 -5.77 14.68 -0.55
CA THR A 53 -5.00 15.62 0.28
C THR A 53 -3.50 15.52 0.05
N ARG A 54 -3.05 14.65 -0.86
CA ARG A 54 -1.64 14.35 -1.09
C ARG A 54 -1.00 13.73 0.16
N GLY A 55 -1.81 13.03 0.95
CA GLY A 55 -1.32 12.35 2.13
C GLY A 55 -1.07 13.24 3.33
N SER A 56 -1.91 14.27 3.50
CA SER A 56 -1.77 15.20 4.60
C SER A 56 -1.59 14.46 5.93
N GLY A 57 -0.55 14.80 6.68
CA GLY A 57 -0.25 14.21 7.97
C GLY A 57 0.61 12.96 7.94
N LEU A 58 0.79 12.35 6.77
CA LEU A 58 1.64 11.16 6.67
C LEU A 58 3.12 11.55 6.64
N ASP A 59 3.94 10.78 7.36
CA ASP A 59 5.39 10.96 7.30
C ASP A 59 5.90 10.66 5.88
N PRO A 60 6.98 11.32 5.44
CA PRO A 60 7.45 11.17 4.05
C PRO A 60 7.68 9.72 3.61
N ILE A 61 8.29 8.89 4.45
CA ILE A 61 8.55 7.51 4.08
C ILE A 61 7.26 6.71 3.96
N VAL A 62 6.29 7.02 4.83
CA VAL A 62 4.98 6.37 4.80
C VAL A 62 4.23 6.79 3.54
N LEU A 63 4.24 8.08 3.23
CA LEU A 63 3.59 8.58 2.03
C LEU A 63 4.18 7.93 0.78
N SER A 64 5.51 7.79 0.72
CA SER A 64 6.17 7.12 -0.40
C SER A 64 5.71 5.68 -0.53
N ALA A 65 5.67 4.95 0.60
CA ALA A 65 5.26 3.55 0.60
C ALA A 65 3.81 3.38 0.14
N ILE A 66 2.92 4.23 0.65
CA ILE A 66 1.50 4.17 0.32
C ILE A 66 1.27 4.54 -1.15
N THR A 67 1.99 5.54 -1.63
CA THR A 67 1.85 5.98 -3.02
C THR A 67 2.26 4.87 -3.99
N VAL A 68 3.39 4.22 -3.73
CA VAL A 68 3.85 3.11 -4.57
C VAL A 68 2.84 1.96 -4.52
N GLN A 69 2.35 1.64 -3.34
CA GLN A 69 1.37 0.57 -3.17
C GLN A 69 0.07 0.89 -3.91
N ARG A 70 -0.42 2.12 -3.77
CA ARG A 70 -1.63 2.56 -4.46
C ARG A 70 -1.46 2.45 -5.97
N ASP A 71 -0.34 2.93 -6.49
CA ASP A 71 -0.09 2.91 -7.92
C ASP A 71 -0.05 1.48 -8.45
N ARG A 72 0.53 0.58 -7.67
CA ARG A 72 0.60 -0.84 -8.06
C ARG A 72 -0.81 -1.45 -8.16
N HIS A 73 -1.68 -1.10 -7.24
CA HIS A 73 -3.05 -1.62 -7.24
C HIS A 73 -3.94 -0.97 -8.28
N MET A 74 -3.58 0.23 -8.73
CA MET A 74 -4.37 0.97 -9.72
C MET A 74 -3.90 0.75 -11.15
N LEU A 75 -2.75 0.12 -11.33
CA LEU A 75 -2.27 -0.20 -12.68
C LEU A 75 -3.22 -1.18 -13.34
N PRO A 76 -3.54 -0.96 -14.63
CA PRO A 76 -4.39 -1.93 -15.34
C PRO A 76 -3.68 -3.28 -15.36
N VAL A 77 -4.44 -4.35 -15.18
CA VAL A 77 -3.91 -5.71 -15.31
C VAL A 77 -3.70 -5.95 -16.80
N VAL A 78 -2.49 -6.03 -17.16
CA VAL A 78 -2.12 -6.23 -18.56
C VAL A 78 -2.36 -7.65 -18.94
N GLU A 79 -2.39 -7.45 -18.69
CA GLU A 79 -2.55 -8.23 -18.88
C GLU A 79 -2.47 -8.88 -19.39
N ASN A 80 -2.14 -8.95 -19.29
CA ASN A 80 -2.14 -9.55 -19.38
C ASN A 80 -1.93 -10.02 -19.55
N THR A 81 -1.77 -10.19 -19.68
CA THR A 81 -1.79 -10.72 -19.57
C THR A 81 -1.88 -11.25 -19.56
N SER A 82 -1.77 -11.64 -19.75
CA SER A 82 -2.15 -12.35 -19.49
C SER A 82 -2.18 -12.86 -19.13
N VAL A 83 -2.09 -13.19 -19.23
CA VAL A 83 -2.44 -13.88 -18.57
C VAL A 83 -2.56 -14.36 -18.17
N PRO A 84 -2.65 -14.80 -18.39
CA PRO A 84 -3.07 -15.45 -17.73
C PRO A 84 -3.14 -15.83 -17.18
N LYS A 85 -3.10 -16.14 -17.12
CA LYS A 85 -3.55 -16.73 -16.46
C LYS A 85 -3.70 -16.93 -15.85
N ASP A 86 -3.59 -17.13 -16.15
CA ASP A 86 -4.08 -17.63 -15.46
C ASP A 86 -4.16 -17.65 -15.03
N GLU A 87 -4.02 -17.71 -15.30
CA GLU A 87 -4.48 -18.19 -14.75
C GLU A 87 -4.67 -18.24 -14.28
N ASP A 88 -4.39 -18.43 -14.73
CA ASP A 88 -4.96 -18.85 -14.15
C ASP A 88 -5.13 -18.86 -13.72
N THR A 89 -4.88 -19.09 -14.13
CA THR A 89 -5.45 -19.51 -13.64
C THR A 89 -5.69 -19.61 -13.28
N GLY A 90 -5.37 -19.84 -13.70
CA GLY A 90 -5.99 -20.34 -13.28
C GLY A 90 -6.11 -20.28 -13.05
N GLY A 91 -5.92 -20.63 -13.47
CA GLY A 91 -6.43 -21.02 -13.18
C GLY A 91 -6.46 -20.85 -13.03
N ASP A 92 -6.40 -21.23 -13.35
CA ASP A 92 -6.86 -21.45 -13.16
C ASP A 92 -6.92 -21.38 -12.86
N ALA A 93 -6.56 -21.69 -13.20
CA ALA A 93 -6.93 -21.93 -12.93
C ALA A 93 -6.88 -21.89 -12.65
N GLY A 94 -6.68 -22.07 -12.98
CA GLY A 94 -7.03 -22.40 -12.67
C GLY A 94 -6.91 -22.33 -12.44
#